data_2ac29fd44f482b43676682144d4a9c5f
#
_entry.id   2ac29fd44f482b43676682144d4a9c5f
#
_cell.length_a   1.000
_cell.length_b   1.000
_cell.length_c   1.000
_cell.angle_alpha   90.00
_cell.angle_beta   90.00
_cell.angle_gamma   90.00
#
_symmetry.space_group_name_H-M   'P 1'
#
loop_
_entity.id
_entity.type
_entity.pdbx_description
1 polymer ?
#
loop_
_entity_poly.entity_id
_entity_poly.type
_entity_poly.pdbx_seq_one_letter_code
_entity_poly.pdbx_strand_id
1 'polypeptide(L)'
;FQSAPTKHPQHVHARLSFKGGHEPELRYWNPRRFGRLSLLDKAGLDRYRTRRFGMDPLAASQQDFVRLLQERRGRLKTLLMHQQVIAGIGNIYANEILFRAGLHPNRQVHQVSVRRIVALYAIMREVLDEAIRHGGSSVRDFFAPDGSEGQYKRRHLVYGKEGQPCPNQCGGVIQRLRGERSSYF
;
A
#
# COMPACT_ATOMS: atom_id res chain seq x y z
N PHE A 1 8.78 12.96 10.13
CA PHE A 1 8.86 14.36 10.58
C PHE A 1 9.75 15.10 9.59
N GLN A 2 9.27 16.22 9.05
CA GLN A 2 10.04 17.05 8.13
C GLN A 2 10.67 18.21 8.90
N SER A 3 11.97 18.31 8.86
CA SER A 3 12.73 19.50 9.35
C SER A 3 12.73 20.67 8.35
N ALA A 4 12.26 20.44 7.11
CA ALA A 4 12.23 21.44 6.05
C ALA A 4 10.91 22.25 6.03
N PRO A 5 10.92 23.49 5.48
CA PRO A 5 9.70 24.28 5.30
C PRO A 5 8.66 23.50 4.51
N THR A 6 7.40 23.55 4.95
CA THR A 6 6.28 22.87 4.27
C THR A 6 6.14 23.43 2.85
N LYS A 7 6.28 22.57 1.85
CA LYS A 7 6.25 22.93 0.41
C LYS A 7 4.94 23.62 0.00
N HIS A 8 3.85 23.31 0.72
CA HIS A 8 2.51 23.85 0.48
C HIS A 8 1.81 24.20 1.81
N PRO A 9 2.11 25.37 2.41
CA PRO A 9 1.58 25.79 3.72
C PRO A 9 0.04 25.85 3.77
N GLN A 10 -0.60 26.09 2.63
CA GLN A 10 -2.07 26.13 2.49
C GLN A 10 -2.76 24.80 2.82
N HIS A 11 -2.04 23.69 2.90
CA HIS A 11 -2.57 22.37 3.23
C HIS A 11 -2.27 21.93 4.67
N VAL A 12 -1.71 22.82 5.49
CA VAL A 12 -1.53 22.58 6.93
C VAL A 12 -2.84 22.91 7.65
N HIS A 13 -3.46 21.87 8.22
CA HIS A 13 -4.77 21.98 8.89
C HIS A 13 -4.67 22.03 10.42
N ALA A 14 -3.56 21.58 10.99
CA ALA A 14 -3.29 21.69 12.42
C ALA A 14 -1.78 21.85 12.67
N ARG A 15 -1.44 22.58 13.73
CA ARG A 15 -0.07 22.73 14.24
C ARG A 15 -0.09 22.41 15.73
N LEU A 16 0.86 21.61 16.18
CA LEU A 16 1.07 21.26 17.57
C LEU A 16 2.47 21.75 17.97
N SER A 17 2.53 22.67 18.93
CA SER A 17 3.78 23.22 19.41
C SER A 17 4.21 22.48 20.68
N PHE A 18 5.49 22.17 20.81
CA PHE A 18 6.08 21.50 21.95
C PHE A 18 7.03 22.43 22.70
N LYS A 19 7.00 22.36 24.01
CA LYS A 19 7.97 23.06 24.87
C LYS A 19 9.16 22.15 25.12
N GLY A 20 10.34 22.59 24.70
CA GLY A 20 11.60 21.82 24.85
C GLY A 20 11.75 20.71 23.81
N GLY A 21 12.89 20.65 23.17
CA GLY A 21 13.21 19.69 22.11
C GLY A 21 13.80 20.37 20.87
N HIS A 22 14.40 19.56 20.00
CA HIS A 22 15.02 20.06 18.76
C HIS A 22 13.99 20.49 17.70
N GLU A 23 12.79 19.91 17.74
CA GLU A 23 11.71 20.23 16.77
C GLU A 23 10.51 20.83 17.53
N PRO A 24 10.28 22.14 17.39
CA PRO A 24 9.28 22.84 18.20
C PRO A 24 7.83 22.63 17.71
N GLU A 25 7.61 22.12 16.50
CA GLU A 25 6.29 22.08 15.89
C GLU A 25 6.05 20.78 15.08
N LEU A 26 4.89 20.16 15.27
CA LEU A 26 4.34 19.12 14.40
C LEU A 26 3.21 19.70 13.55
N ARG A 27 3.31 19.56 12.25
CA ARG A 27 2.31 20.03 11.29
C ARG A 27 1.52 18.88 10.70
N TYR A 28 0.20 18.98 10.81
CA TYR A 28 -0.70 18.06 10.11
C TYR A 28 -1.01 18.59 8.72
N TRP A 29 -0.32 18.03 7.73
CA TRP A 29 -0.46 18.37 6.32
C TRP A 29 -1.39 17.37 5.61
N ASN A 30 -2.47 17.85 4.98
CA ASN A 30 -3.51 17.00 4.42
C ASN A 30 -4.13 17.62 3.14
N PRO A 31 -3.43 17.57 2.00
CA PRO A 31 -3.83 18.25 0.75
C PRO A 31 -5.16 17.74 0.21
N ARG A 32 -5.48 16.45 0.39
CA ARG A 32 -6.72 15.85 -0.11
C ARG A 32 -7.89 15.87 0.87
N ARG A 33 -7.68 16.38 2.10
CA ARG A 33 -8.69 16.52 3.16
C ARG A 33 -9.41 15.22 3.59
N PHE A 34 -8.86 14.04 3.28
CA PHE A 34 -9.43 12.75 3.69
C PHE A 34 -8.94 12.26 5.05
N GLY A 35 -7.88 12.87 5.55
CA GLY A 35 -7.32 12.52 6.85
C GLY A 35 -8.19 12.98 8.01
N ARG A 36 -7.99 12.36 9.16
CA ARG A 36 -8.63 12.69 10.43
C ARG A 36 -7.57 12.82 11.51
N LEU A 37 -7.77 13.75 12.41
CA LEU A 37 -7.00 13.88 13.64
C LEU A 37 -7.93 13.49 14.79
N SER A 38 -7.51 12.54 15.61
CA SER A 38 -8.28 12.06 16.76
C SER A 38 -7.38 11.97 17.99
N LEU A 39 -7.87 12.45 19.11
CA LEU A 39 -7.24 12.27 20.42
C LEU A 39 -7.83 11.03 21.07
N LEU A 40 -6.98 10.05 21.37
CA LEU A 40 -7.39 8.77 21.95
C LEU A 40 -6.49 8.45 23.13
N ASP A 41 -7.05 7.86 24.18
CA ASP A 41 -6.28 7.14 25.19
C ASP A 41 -5.74 5.81 24.62
N LYS A 42 -4.91 5.11 25.39
CA LYS A 42 -4.32 3.83 24.97
C LYS A 42 -5.40 2.81 24.59
N ALA A 43 -6.43 2.64 25.42
CA ALA A 43 -7.50 1.70 25.16
C ALA A 43 -8.33 2.07 23.90
N GLY A 44 -8.57 3.35 23.70
CA GLY A 44 -9.21 3.88 22.48
C GLY A 44 -8.37 3.64 21.24
N LEU A 45 -7.05 3.82 21.32
CA LEU A 45 -6.13 3.54 20.22
C LEU A 45 -6.13 2.05 19.86
N ASP A 46 -6.08 1.16 20.83
CA ASP A 46 -6.09 -0.29 20.60
C ASP A 46 -7.41 -0.73 19.96
N ARG A 47 -8.55 -0.25 20.47
CA ARG A 47 -9.87 -0.47 19.84
C ARG A 47 -9.93 0.08 18.40
N TYR A 48 -9.38 1.28 18.18
CA TYR A 48 -9.34 1.88 16.84
C TYR A 48 -8.53 1.04 15.87
N ARG A 49 -7.34 0.59 16.26
CA ARG A 49 -6.46 -0.27 15.46
C ARG A 49 -7.15 -1.58 15.08
N THR A 50 -7.71 -2.29 16.06
CA THR A 50 -8.40 -3.57 15.86
C THR A 50 -9.60 -3.45 14.91
N ARG A 51 -10.32 -2.34 14.95
CA ARG A 51 -11.48 -2.12 14.08
C ARG A 51 -11.12 -1.68 12.66
N ARG A 52 -9.98 -1.01 12.48
CA ARG A 52 -9.64 -0.34 11.23
C ARG A 52 -8.63 -1.11 10.40
N PHE A 53 -7.79 -1.89 11.03
CA PHE A 53 -6.69 -2.56 10.35
C PHE A 53 -6.77 -4.06 10.57
N GLY A 54 -6.65 -4.80 9.49
CA GLY A 54 -6.50 -6.24 9.50
C GLY A 54 -5.05 -6.66 9.71
N MET A 55 -4.70 -7.80 9.14
CA MET A 55 -3.38 -8.38 9.23
C MET A 55 -2.32 -7.43 8.65
N ASP A 56 -1.23 -7.23 9.39
CA ASP A 56 -0.02 -6.59 8.85
C ASP A 56 0.74 -7.61 7.98
N PRO A 57 0.89 -7.36 6.67
CA PRO A 57 1.53 -8.30 5.75
C PRO A 57 3.01 -8.52 6.03
N LEU A 58 3.66 -7.59 6.75
CA LEU A 58 5.07 -7.72 7.13
C LEU A 58 5.28 -8.47 8.43
N ALA A 59 4.30 -8.48 9.34
CA ALA A 59 4.36 -9.18 10.61
C ALA A 59 3.72 -10.58 10.58
N ALA A 60 2.76 -10.80 9.68
CA ALA A 60 2.01 -12.05 9.59
C ALA A 60 2.87 -13.23 9.14
N SER A 61 2.55 -14.42 9.65
CA SER A 61 3.12 -15.66 9.13
C SER A 61 2.48 -16.08 7.79
N GLN A 62 3.19 -16.92 7.04
CA GLN A 62 2.64 -17.53 5.82
C GLN A 62 1.37 -18.33 6.11
N GLN A 63 1.32 -19.05 7.23
CA GLN A 63 0.16 -19.85 7.62
C GLN A 63 -1.06 -18.97 7.88
N ASP A 64 -0.90 -17.85 8.59
CA ASP A 64 -2.00 -16.91 8.85
C ASP A 64 -2.51 -16.26 7.56
N PHE A 65 -1.62 -15.89 6.64
CA PHE A 65 -2.00 -15.36 5.35
C PHE A 65 -2.79 -16.37 4.51
N VAL A 66 -2.34 -17.63 4.46
CA VAL A 66 -3.04 -18.70 3.74
C VAL A 66 -4.43 -18.92 4.34
N ARG A 67 -4.55 -19.07 5.66
CA ARG A 67 -5.81 -19.24 6.37
C ARG A 67 -6.76 -18.07 6.08
N LEU A 68 -6.26 -16.83 6.22
CA LEU A 68 -7.02 -15.63 5.96
C LEU A 68 -7.66 -15.63 4.57
N LEU A 69 -6.90 -15.99 3.52
CA LEU A 69 -7.42 -16.00 2.15
C LEU A 69 -8.36 -17.16 1.88
N GLN A 70 -8.13 -18.34 2.48
CA GLN A 70 -9.02 -19.49 2.33
C GLN A 70 -10.41 -19.25 2.92
N GLU A 71 -10.51 -18.49 4.00
CA GLU A 71 -11.77 -18.13 4.66
C GLU A 71 -12.55 -17.02 3.93
N ARG A 72 -11.98 -16.42 2.87
CA ARG A 72 -12.57 -15.27 2.19
C ARG A 72 -13.17 -15.61 0.83
N ARG A 73 -14.08 -14.74 0.41
CA ARG A 73 -14.69 -14.75 -0.92
C ARG A 73 -14.42 -13.40 -1.60
N GLY A 74 -14.56 -13.37 -2.90
CA GLY A 74 -14.41 -12.14 -3.67
C GLY A 74 -13.14 -12.08 -4.49
N ARG A 75 -12.93 -10.95 -5.17
CA ARG A 75 -11.80 -10.75 -6.09
C ARG A 75 -10.52 -10.54 -5.31
N LEU A 76 -9.46 -11.20 -5.74
CA LEU A 76 -8.17 -11.22 -5.06
C LEU A 76 -7.58 -9.82 -4.86
N LYS A 77 -7.61 -8.96 -5.89
CA LYS A 77 -7.14 -7.57 -5.76
C LYS A 77 -7.92 -6.78 -4.71
N THR A 78 -9.23 -6.92 -4.70
CA THR A 78 -10.10 -6.23 -3.73
C THR A 78 -9.75 -6.64 -2.31
N LEU A 79 -9.52 -7.93 -2.07
CA LEU A 79 -9.12 -8.44 -0.75
C LEU A 79 -7.75 -7.94 -0.32
N LEU A 80 -6.74 -7.96 -1.21
CA LEU A 80 -5.40 -7.42 -0.91
C LEU A 80 -5.43 -5.94 -0.53
N MET A 81 -6.38 -5.17 -1.08
CA MET A 81 -6.51 -3.73 -0.83
C MET A 81 -7.46 -3.39 0.32
N HIS A 82 -8.18 -4.37 0.87
CA HIS A 82 -9.16 -4.15 1.93
C HIS A 82 -8.44 -4.01 3.28
N GLN A 83 -8.30 -2.79 3.76
CA GLN A 83 -7.47 -2.46 4.92
C GLN A 83 -7.88 -3.17 6.22
N GLN A 84 -9.13 -3.59 6.35
CA GLN A 84 -9.59 -4.40 7.48
C GLN A 84 -9.29 -5.91 7.31
N VAL A 85 -8.80 -6.33 6.15
CA VAL A 85 -8.36 -7.71 5.88
C VAL A 85 -6.83 -7.77 5.87
N ILE A 86 -6.18 -6.95 5.04
CA ILE A 86 -4.74 -6.79 4.97
C ILE A 86 -4.43 -5.30 4.98
N ALA A 87 -3.74 -4.84 6.01
CA ALA A 87 -3.40 -3.43 6.16
C ALA A 87 -2.19 -3.04 5.32
N GLY A 88 -2.15 -1.80 4.83
CA GLY A 88 -0.97 -1.20 4.19
C GLY A 88 -0.82 -1.44 2.69
N ILE A 89 -1.49 -2.43 2.09
CA ILE A 89 -1.43 -2.66 0.64
C ILE A 89 -2.39 -1.72 -0.08
N GLY A 90 -1.84 -0.86 -0.94
CA GLY A 90 -2.59 0.05 -1.81
C GLY A 90 -2.64 -0.42 -3.25
N ASN A 91 -3.25 0.41 -4.11
CA ASN A 91 -3.47 0.07 -5.52
C ASN A 91 -2.17 -0.24 -6.29
N ILE A 92 -1.09 0.49 -6.02
CA ILE A 92 0.20 0.28 -6.69
C ILE A 92 0.72 -1.12 -6.38
N TYR A 93 0.94 -1.40 -5.10
CA TYR A 93 1.52 -2.67 -4.68
C TYR A 93 0.61 -3.86 -4.98
N ALA A 94 -0.71 -3.72 -4.90
CA ALA A 94 -1.62 -4.79 -5.28
C ALA A 94 -1.47 -5.20 -6.77
N ASN A 95 -1.26 -4.24 -7.68
CA ASN A 95 -1.00 -4.55 -9.09
C ASN A 95 0.36 -5.24 -9.28
N GLU A 96 1.42 -4.70 -8.68
CA GLU A 96 2.78 -5.24 -8.80
C GLU A 96 2.87 -6.67 -8.23
N ILE A 97 2.27 -6.91 -7.06
CA ILE A 97 2.22 -8.22 -6.40
C ILE A 97 1.48 -9.23 -7.29
N LEU A 98 0.29 -8.88 -7.78
CA LEU A 98 -0.52 -9.78 -8.58
C LEU A 98 0.12 -10.10 -9.92
N PHE A 99 0.71 -9.12 -10.57
CA PHE A 99 1.45 -9.33 -11.82
C PHE A 99 2.63 -10.28 -11.61
N ARG A 100 3.49 -10.02 -10.61
CA ARG A 100 4.63 -10.90 -10.29
C ARG A 100 4.17 -12.32 -9.92
N ALA A 101 3.02 -12.45 -9.25
CA ALA A 101 2.42 -13.76 -8.92
C ALA A 101 1.74 -14.45 -10.12
N GLY A 102 1.63 -13.80 -11.27
CA GLY A 102 0.90 -14.30 -12.44
C GLY A 102 -0.59 -14.53 -12.13
N LEU A 103 -1.19 -13.68 -11.30
CA LEU A 103 -2.58 -13.78 -10.88
C LEU A 103 -3.39 -12.61 -11.42
N HIS A 104 -4.44 -12.94 -12.17
CA HIS A 104 -5.33 -11.92 -12.71
C HIS A 104 -6.06 -11.17 -11.58
N PRO A 105 -6.18 -9.81 -11.60
CA PRO A 105 -6.73 -9.02 -10.50
C PRO A 105 -8.19 -9.37 -10.15
N ASN A 106 -8.98 -9.83 -11.12
CA ASN A 106 -10.37 -10.26 -10.92
C ASN A 106 -10.50 -11.75 -10.53
N ARG A 107 -9.39 -12.49 -10.38
CA ARG A 107 -9.44 -13.89 -9.96
C ARG A 107 -10.17 -14.00 -8.63
N GLN A 108 -11.12 -14.92 -8.53
CA GLN A 108 -11.81 -15.21 -7.28
C GLN A 108 -10.85 -15.93 -6.31
N VAL A 109 -10.77 -15.49 -5.07
CA VAL A 109 -9.80 -16.03 -4.11
C VAL A 109 -9.99 -17.53 -3.86
N HIS A 110 -11.24 -17.99 -3.79
CA HIS A 110 -11.56 -19.42 -3.59
C HIS A 110 -11.17 -20.32 -4.78
N GLN A 111 -10.82 -19.74 -5.93
CA GLN A 111 -10.32 -20.46 -7.11
C GLN A 111 -8.80 -20.51 -7.15
N VAL A 112 -8.11 -19.92 -6.19
CA VAL A 112 -6.65 -19.91 -6.11
C VAL A 112 -6.21 -21.08 -5.22
N SER A 113 -5.40 -21.98 -5.77
CA SER A 113 -4.89 -23.12 -4.99
C SER A 113 -3.98 -22.64 -3.85
N VAL A 114 -3.91 -23.45 -2.77
CA VAL A 114 -3.04 -23.16 -1.61
C VAL A 114 -1.59 -22.92 -2.04
N ARG A 115 -1.08 -23.74 -2.94
CA ARG A 115 0.30 -23.56 -3.49
C ARG A 115 0.50 -22.16 -4.09
N ARG A 116 -0.49 -21.63 -4.81
CA ARG A 116 -0.42 -20.28 -5.40
C ARG A 116 -0.59 -19.18 -4.35
N ILE A 117 -1.36 -19.42 -3.29
CA ILE A 117 -1.48 -18.48 -2.15
C ILE A 117 -0.15 -18.39 -1.41
N VAL A 118 0.53 -19.52 -1.20
CA VAL A 118 1.89 -19.56 -0.61
C VAL A 118 2.88 -18.77 -1.46
N ALA A 119 2.88 -18.97 -2.78
CA ALA A 119 3.73 -18.20 -3.69
C ALA A 119 3.38 -16.70 -3.67
N LEU A 120 2.08 -16.36 -3.62
CA LEU A 120 1.61 -14.98 -3.50
C LEU A 120 2.11 -14.31 -2.22
N TYR A 121 2.13 -15.03 -1.09
CA TYR A 121 2.69 -14.51 0.16
C TYR A 121 4.17 -14.15 0.03
N ALA A 122 4.98 -15.05 -0.53
CA ALA A 122 6.40 -14.81 -0.73
C ALA A 122 6.66 -13.58 -1.63
N ILE A 123 5.93 -13.50 -2.75
CA ILE A 123 6.02 -12.37 -3.68
C ILE A 123 5.54 -11.06 -3.03
N MET A 124 4.47 -11.10 -2.24
CA MET A 124 3.98 -9.95 -1.50
C MET A 124 5.06 -9.40 -0.57
N ARG A 125 5.70 -10.26 0.22
CA ARG A 125 6.81 -9.90 1.10
C ARG A 125 7.97 -9.27 0.33
N GLU A 126 8.40 -9.91 -0.75
CA GLU A 126 9.48 -9.43 -1.60
C GLU A 126 9.19 -8.02 -2.16
N VAL A 127 7.99 -7.80 -2.71
CA VAL A 127 7.58 -6.49 -3.26
C VAL A 127 7.55 -5.42 -2.19
N LEU A 128 7.02 -5.73 -0.99
CA LEU A 128 6.93 -4.75 0.10
C LEU A 128 8.31 -4.44 0.68
N ASP A 129 9.15 -5.44 0.89
CA ASP A 129 10.52 -5.26 1.38
C ASP A 129 11.37 -4.47 0.37
N GLU A 130 11.22 -4.75 -0.93
CA GLU A 130 11.86 -3.98 -2.00
C GLU A 130 11.39 -2.53 -2.00
N ALA A 131 10.08 -2.31 -1.87
CA ALA A 131 9.52 -0.96 -1.82
C ALA A 131 10.02 -0.16 -0.62
N ILE A 132 10.11 -0.77 0.56
CA ILE A 132 10.64 -0.13 1.78
C ILE A 132 12.10 0.26 1.57
N ARG A 133 12.94 -0.64 1.07
CA ARG A 133 14.37 -0.34 0.79
C ARG A 133 14.58 0.82 -0.19
N HIS A 134 13.61 1.07 -1.08
CA HIS A 134 13.66 2.16 -2.05
C HIS A 134 12.85 3.41 -1.63
N GLY A 135 12.45 3.52 -0.37
CA GLY A 135 11.73 4.68 0.16
C GLY A 135 10.29 4.84 -0.36
N GLY A 136 9.70 3.76 -0.91
CA GLY A 136 8.33 3.75 -1.43
C GLY A 136 8.17 4.35 -2.82
N SER A 137 6.90 4.45 -3.26
CA SER A 137 6.50 5.00 -4.57
C SER A 137 5.98 6.42 -4.43
N SER A 138 6.81 7.41 -4.69
CA SER A 138 6.37 8.82 -4.79
C SER A 138 5.72 9.05 -6.15
N VAL A 139 4.37 8.98 -6.22
CA VAL A 139 3.66 9.10 -7.51
C VAL A 139 3.21 10.53 -7.79
N ARG A 140 2.82 11.32 -6.77
CA ARG A 140 2.41 12.72 -6.91
C ARG A 140 2.83 13.57 -5.70
N ASP A 141 2.20 13.35 -4.54
CA ASP A 141 2.29 14.25 -3.38
C ASP A 141 2.85 13.55 -2.14
N PHE A 142 3.45 12.37 -2.31
CA PHE A 142 4.05 11.63 -1.21
C PHE A 142 5.58 11.80 -1.26
N PHE A 143 6.11 12.37 -0.18
CA PHE A 143 7.54 12.56 0.02
C PHE A 143 7.95 11.90 1.34
N ALA A 144 9.19 11.46 1.42
CA ALA A 144 9.78 11.03 2.68
C ALA A 144 9.89 12.22 3.67
N PRO A 145 10.04 11.97 4.97
CA PRO A 145 10.15 13.05 5.96
C PRO A 145 11.24 14.09 5.68
N ASP A 146 12.32 13.69 5.04
CA ASP A 146 13.43 14.58 4.59
C ASP A 146 13.13 15.32 3.28
N GLY A 147 11.95 15.14 2.70
CA GLY A 147 11.55 15.73 1.41
C GLY A 147 12.04 14.97 0.18
N SER A 148 12.74 13.86 0.35
CA SER A 148 13.17 13.01 -0.76
C SER A 148 12.03 12.24 -1.40
N GLU A 149 12.16 11.92 -2.70
CA GLU A 149 11.21 11.09 -3.41
C GLU A 149 11.59 9.61 -3.29
N GLY A 150 10.59 8.76 -3.03
CA GLY A 150 10.77 7.31 -3.09
C GLY A 150 11.10 6.84 -4.51
N GLN A 151 12.10 5.99 -4.62
CA GLN A 151 12.65 5.51 -5.90
C GLN A 151 11.93 4.28 -6.45
N TYR A 152 11.03 3.64 -5.69
CA TYR A 152 10.35 2.41 -6.11
C TYR A 152 9.50 2.60 -7.37
N LYS A 153 9.03 3.83 -7.66
CA LYS A 153 8.32 4.15 -8.90
C LYS A 153 9.05 3.69 -10.16
N ARG A 154 10.38 3.76 -10.17
CA ARG A 154 11.22 3.34 -11.32
C ARG A 154 11.23 1.82 -11.51
N ARG A 155 10.81 1.06 -10.49
CA ARG A 155 10.78 -0.40 -10.46
C ARG A 155 9.38 -0.98 -10.71
N HIS A 156 8.37 -0.13 -10.91
CA HIS A 156 7.05 -0.62 -11.28
C HIS A 156 7.14 -1.42 -12.58
N LEU A 157 6.57 -2.61 -12.59
CA LEU A 157 6.49 -3.47 -13.77
C LEU A 157 5.26 -3.14 -14.61
N VAL A 158 4.10 -2.91 -13.98
CA VAL A 158 2.83 -2.72 -14.69
C VAL A 158 2.06 -1.46 -14.31
N TYR A 159 2.24 -0.93 -13.09
CA TYR A 159 1.42 0.21 -12.65
C TYR A 159 1.66 1.46 -13.50
N GLY A 160 0.59 1.93 -14.18
CA GLY A 160 0.63 3.10 -15.05
C GLY A 160 1.27 2.87 -16.42
N LYS A 161 1.50 1.61 -16.82
CA LYS A 161 2.20 1.22 -18.06
C LYS A 161 1.26 0.58 -19.10
N GLU A 162 -0.01 0.94 -19.12
CA GLU A 162 -0.99 0.47 -20.13
C GLU A 162 -0.41 0.60 -21.54
N GLY A 163 -0.52 -0.45 -22.34
CA GLY A 163 -0.05 -0.51 -23.74
C GLY A 163 1.45 -0.77 -23.91
N GLN A 164 2.26 -0.75 -22.85
CA GLN A 164 3.68 -1.10 -22.97
C GLN A 164 3.88 -2.62 -23.11
N PRO A 165 4.97 -3.06 -23.75
CA PRO A 165 5.30 -4.48 -23.84
C PRO A 165 5.37 -5.13 -22.47
N CYS A 166 4.93 -6.40 -22.37
CA CYS A 166 5.00 -7.16 -21.14
C CYS A 166 6.48 -7.29 -20.66
N PRO A 167 6.81 -6.90 -19.42
CA PRO A 167 8.16 -6.99 -18.90
C PRO A 167 8.69 -8.43 -18.79
N ASN A 168 7.80 -9.44 -18.78
CA ASN A 168 8.16 -10.85 -18.83
C ASN A 168 8.46 -11.35 -20.26
N GLN A 169 8.50 -10.47 -21.27
CA GLN A 169 8.81 -10.77 -22.66
C GLN A 169 7.94 -11.89 -23.28
N CYS A 170 6.67 -12.00 -22.84
CA CYS A 170 5.74 -13.02 -23.34
C CYS A 170 5.10 -12.66 -24.70
N GLY A 171 5.49 -11.55 -25.33
CA GLY A 171 4.89 -11.06 -26.58
C GLY A 171 3.59 -10.26 -26.37
N GLY A 172 3.04 -10.22 -25.16
CA GLY A 172 1.84 -9.46 -24.83
C GLY A 172 2.13 -8.01 -24.45
N VAL A 173 1.06 -7.24 -24.22
CA VAL A 173 1.10 -5.87 -23.72
C VAL A 173 0.36 -5.76 -22.40
N ILE A 174 0.78 -4.81 -21.55
CA ILE A 174 0.12 -4.52 -20.28
C ILE A 174 -1.28 -3.98 -20.55
N GLN A 175 -2.28 -4.64 -19.99
CA GLN A 175 -3.68 -4.26 -20.10
C GLN A 175 -4.11 -3.45 -18.87
N ARG A 176 -5.20 -2.68 -19.03
CA ARG A 176 -5.83 -1.95 -17.96
C ARG A 176 -7.31 -2.27 -17.87
N LEU A 177 -7.76 -2.71 -16.72
CA LEU A 177 -9.18 -2.75 -16.35
C LEU A 177 -9.54 -1.45 -15.61
N ARG A 178 -10.52 -0.72 -16.17
CA ARG A 178 -11.07 0.48 -15.55
C ARG A 178 -12.05 0.11 -14.45
N GLY A 179 -12.07 0.87 -13.35
CA GLY A 179 -12.94 0.70 -12.18
C GLY A 179 -12.65 1.83 -11.21
N GLU A 180 -13.22 1.79 -10.00
CA GLU A 180 -12.91 2.76 -8.93
C GLU A 180 -11.40 2.92 -8.73
N ARG A 181 -10.67 1.81 -8.84
CA ARG A 181 -9.21 1.76 -8.88
C ARG A 181 -8.76 0.88 -10.03
N SER A 182 -8.14 1.48 -11.02
CA SER A 182 -7.63 0.76 -12.19
C SER A 182 -6.72 -0.41 -11.82
N SER A 183 -6.83 -1.51 -12.58
CA SER A 183 -5.94 -2.66 -12.47
C SER A 183 -5.08 -2.75 -13.71
N TYR A 184 -3.78 -3.02 -13.53
CA TYR A 184 -2.80 -3.22 -14.60
C TYR A 184 -2.26 -4.65 -14.51
N PHE A 185 -2.17 -5.37 -15.64
CA PHE A 185 -1.76 -6.78 -15.66
C PHE A 185 -1.28 -7.20 -17.05
#